data_4f5634fd5d3a2e9fbc75a72e89845493
#
_entry.id   4f5634fd5d3a2e9fbc75a72e89845493
#
_cell.length_a   1.000
_cell.length_b   1.000
_cell.length_c   1.000
_cell.angle_alpha   90.00
_cell.angle_beta   90.00
_cell.angle_gamma   90.00
#
_symmetry.space_group_name_H-M   'P 1'
#
loop_
_entity.id
_entity.type
_entity.pdbx_description
1 polymer ?
#
loop_
_entity_poly.entity_id
_entity_poly.type
_entity_poly.pdbx_seq_one_letter_code
_entity_poly.pdbx_strand_id
1 'polypeptide(L)'
;DVAYRFFSTEKRKFIVADTPGHEQYTRNMATGASTADAAVILIDARKGVLAQTKRHSYICHLFGIKHVLVAVNKMDLVNYQELRFREIIDDYSQFASSIGIEDPSFIPLSGIHGDNIVSVSENMKWYKGTSLLKLLEDINPEDSTTLSQPFRMPVQLVNRPNSDFRGVSGKSASGHIAKNDEISIFPSGKKTRVKEIITPNGSVDKSVPSQSITLTFKDEVDCSRGN
;
A
#
# COMPACT_ATOMS: atom_id res chain seq x y z
N ASP A 1 -15.59 -1.37 -12.04
CA ASP A 1 -15.48 -1.26 -10.57
C ASP A 1 -14.24 -2.01 -10.07
N VAL A 2 -13.71 -1.60 -8.93
CA VAL A 2 -12.65 -2.31 -8.20
C VAL A 2 -13.30 -3.37 -7.33
N ALA A 3 -12.83 -4.62 -7.42
CA ALA A 3 -13.30 -5.67 -6.54
C ALA A 3 -12.34 -5.81 -5.34
N TYR A 4 -12.88 -5.65 -4.13
CA TYR A 4 -12.10 -5.84 -2.91
C TYR A 4 -12.28 -7.25 -2.36
N ARG A 5 -11.16 -7.93 -2.11
CA ARG A 5 -11.10 -9.26 -1.51
C ARG A 5 -10.31 -9.17 -0.21
N PHE A 6 -10.70 -10.00 0.76
CA PHE A 6 -10.09 -9.99 2.09
C PHE A 6 -9.60 -11.39 2.42
N PHE A 7 -8.39 -11.49 2.92
CA PHE A 7 -7.88 -12.72 3.52
C PHE A 7 -6.91 -12.39 4.66
N SER A 8 -6.61 -13.37 5.48
CA SER A 8 -5.73 -13.21 6.63
C SER A 8 -4.76 -14.38 6.71
N THR A 9 -3.55 -14.09 7.16
CA THR A 9 -2.60 -15.08 7.68
C THR A 9 -2.46 -14.88 9.20
N GLU A 10 -1.67 -15.70 9.84
CA GLU A 10 -1.35 -15.50 11.26
C GLU A 10 -0.62 -14.16 11.52
N LYS A 11 0.10 -13.65 10.52
CA LYS A 11 0.91 -12.42 10.64
C LYS A 11 0.12 -11.15 10.37
N ARG A 12 -0.78 -11.15 9.37
CA ARG A 12 -1.53 -9.93 8.99
C ARG A 12 -2.80 -10.21 8.19
N LYS A 13 -3.62 -9.16 8.14
CA LYS A 13 -4.80 -9.10 7.26
C LYS A 13 -4.44 -8.38 5.98
N PHE A 14 -4.95 -8.89 4.85
CA PHE A 14 -4.76 -8.32 3.53
C PHE A 14 -6.08 -7.86 2.95
N ILE A 15 -6.03 -6.72 2.28
CA ILE A 15 -7.10 -6.21 1.42
C ILE A 15 -6.54 -6.19 0.01
N VAL A 16 -7.09 -7.01 -0.88
CA VAL A 16 -6.69 -7.05 -2.28
C VAL A 16 -7.68 -6.22 -3.08
N ALA A 17 -7.20 -5.15 -3.71
CA ALA A 17 -7.94 -4.41 -4.71
C ALA A 17 -7.68 -5.06 -6.08
N ASP A 18 -8.59 -5.93 -6.51
CA ASP A 18 -8.53 -6.55 -7.83
C ASP A 18 -9.04 -5.56 -8.88
N THR A 19 -8.13 -5.14 -9.75
CA THR A 19 -8.40 -4.12 -10.75
C THR A 19 -8.36 -4.72 -12.15
N PRO A 20 -9.35 -4.39 -13.01
CA PRO A 20 -9.38 -4.91 -14.36
C PRO A 20 -8.17 -4.41 -15.16
N GLY A 21 -7.56 -5.34 -15.90
CA GLY A 21 -6.36 -5.08 -16.68
C GLY A 21 -6.56 -4.37 -18.04
N HIS A 22 -7.79 -4.13 -18.52
CA HIS A 22 -8.03 -3.52 -19.81
C HIS A 22 -7.85 -2.01 -19.80
N GLU A 23 -7.36 -1.45 -20.91
CA GLU A 23 -7.07 -0.01 -21.04
C GLU A 23 -8.25 0.90 -20.69
N GLN A 24 -9.45 0.50 -21.07
CA GLN A 24 -10.70 1.22 -20.76
C GLN A 24 -10.96 1.40 -19.27
N TYR A 25 -10.35 0.57 -18.42
CA TYR A 25 -10.55 0.56 -16.96
C TYR A 25 -9.36 1.14 -16.19
N THR A 26 -8.49 1.93 -16.85
CA THR A 26 -7.34 2.58 -16.20
C THR A 26 -7.74 3.42 -14.99
N ARG A 27 -8.94 4.05 -15.00
CA ARG A 27 -9.48 4.78 -13.85
C ARG A 27 -9.69 3.87 -12.63
N ASN A 28 -10.19 2.65 -12.83
CA ASN A 28 -10.41 1.71 -11.75
C ASN A 28 -9.07 1.25 -11.14
N MET A 29 -8.09 1.01 -12.00
CA MET A 29 -6.73 0.71 -11.56
C MET A 29 -6.14 1.84 -10.72
N ALA A 30 -6.28 3.10 -11.15
CA ALA A 30 -5.84 4.27 -10.39
C ALA A 30 -6.56 4.37 -9.02
N THR A 31 -7.87 4.06 -8.97
CA THR A 31 -8.63 4.02 -7.71
C THR A 31 -8.07 2.96 -6.76
N GLY A 32 -7.79 1.75 -7.23
CA GLY A 32 -7.16 0.70 -6.40
C GLY A 32 -5.76 1.09 -5.92
N ALA A 33 -4.95 1.61 -6.83
CA ALA A 33 -3.57 2.02 -6.55
C ALA A 33 -3.48 3.15 -5.52
N SER A 34 -4.44 4.09 -5.51
CA SER A 34 -4.39 5.28 -4.64
C SER A 34 -4.40 4.98 -3.14
N THR A 35 -4.77 3.77 -2.73
CA THR A 35 -4.84 3.35 -1.33
C THR A 35 -4.00 2.11 -1.02
N ALA A 36 -3.23 1.63 -2.02
CA ALA A 36 -2.46 0.41 -1.89
C ALA A 36 -1.07 0.67 -1.28
N ASP A 37 -0.65 -0.19 -0.37
CA ASP A 37 0.70 -0.18 0.22
C ASP A 37 1.70 -0.91 -0.68
N ALA A 38 1.23 -1.85 -1.49
CA ALA A 38 2.03 -2.64 -2.42
C ALA A 38 1.25 -2.92 -3.71
N ALA A 39 1.96 -3.11 -4.81
CA ALA A 39 1.39 -3.50 -6.09
C ALA A 39 1.93 -4.86 -6.54
N VAL A 40 1.05 -5.74 -6.99
CA VAL A 40 1.41 -6.98 -7.67
C VAL A 40 1.11 -6.82 -9.17
N ILE A 41 2.16 -6.66 -9.96
CA ILE A 41 2.07 -6.51 -11.41
C ILE A 41 2.13 -7.91 -12.05
N LEU A 42 1.02 -8.33 -12.67
CA LEU A 42 0.93 -9.63 -13.32
C LEU A 42 1.42 -9.56 -14.77
N ILE A 43 2.34 -10.45 -15.14
CA ILE A 43 2.85 -10.60 -16.51
C ILE A 43 2.58 -12.04 -16.97
N ASP A 44 1.93 -12.20 -18.12
CA ASP A 44 1.79 -13.50 -18.79
C ASP A 44 3.15 -13.90 -19.39
N ALA A 45 3.73 -15.02 -18.91
CA ALA A 45 5.04 -15.51 -19.34
C ALA A 45 5.16 -15.69 -20.85
N ARG A 46 4.06 -16.01 -21.54
CA ARG A 46 4.05 -16.18 -23.02
C ARG A 46 4.21 -14.84 -23.73
N LYS A 47 3.66 -13.75 -23.16
CA LYS A 47 3.58 -12.44 -23.81
C LYS A 47 4.70 -11.49 -23.39
N GLY A 48 5.23 -11.65 -22.19
CA GLY A 48 6.23 -10.72 -21.65
C GLY A 48 5.66 -9.35 -21.27
N VAL A 49 6.53 -8.34 -21.24
CA VAL A 49 6.19 -6.98 -20.83
C VAL A 49 5.45 -6.25 -21.94
N LEU A 50 4.19 -5.95 -21.70
CA LEU A 50 3.33 -5.24 -22.67
C LEU A 50 3.22 -3.74 -22.32
N ALA A 51 2.76 -2.95 -23.29
CA ALA A 51 2.48 -1.51 -23.08
C ALA A 51 1.56 -1.27 -21.87
N GLN A 52 0.60 -2.17 -21.63
CA GLN A 52 -0.30 -2.11 -20.51
C GLN A 52 0.39 -2.40 -19.17
N THR A 53 1.31 -3.36 -19.13
CA THR A 53 2.17 -3.61 -17.96
C THR A 53 2.94 -2.35 -17.59
N LYS A 54 3.55 -1.71 -18.56
CA LYS A 54 4.31 -0.45 -18.39
C LYS A 54 3.41 0.69 -17.86
N ARG A 55 2.20 0.84 -18.41
CA ARG A 55 1.22 1.84 -17.96
C ARG A 55 0.80 1.62 -16.50
N HIS A 56 0.47 0.39 -16.13
CA HIS A 56 0.07 0.07 -14.76
C HIS A 56 1.19 0.31 -13.75
N SER A 57 2.40 -0.10 -14.09
CA SER A 57 3.58 0.17 -13.26
C SER A 57 3.83 1.66 -13.07
N TYR A 58 3.69 2.46 -14.15
CA TYR A 58 3.84 3.90 -14.09
C TYR A 58 2.78 4.56 -13.19
N ILE A 59 1.54 4.10 -13.26
CA ILE A 59 0.47 4.59 -12.37
C ILE A 59 0.80 4.25 -10.91
N CYS A 60 1.24 3.03 -10.60
CA CYS A 60 1.68 2.66 -9.24
C CYS A 60 2.80 3.59 -8.75
N HIS A 61 3.79 3.87 -9.61
CA HIS A 61 4.87 4.81 -9.29
C HIS A 61 4.37 6.23 -9.01
N LEU A 62 3.45 6.76 -9.83
CA LEU A 62 2.84 8.09 -9.61
C LEU A 62 2.06 8.19 -8.29
N PHE A 63 1.45 7.10 -7.84
CA PHE A 63 0.81 7.05 -6.51
C PHE A 63 1.79 6.81 -5.36
N GLY A 64 3.08 6.69 -5.64
CA GLY A 64 4.11 6.54 -4.63
C GLY A 64 4.18 5.14 -4.00
N ILE A 65 3.65 4.12 -4.69
CA ILE A 65 3.75 2.73 -4.22
C ILE A 65 5.21 2.29 -4.36
N LYS A 66 5.86 2.03 -3.22
CA LYS A 66 7.28 1.65 -3.16
C LYS A 66 7.50 0.16 -3.34
N HIS A 67 6.55 -0.65 -2.88
CA HIS A 67 6.67 -2.11 -2.94
C HIS A 67 5.99 -2.64 -4.20
N VAL A 68 6.79 -2.92 -5.22
CA VAL A 68 6.32 -3.46 -6.49
C VAL A 68 6.80 -4.91 -6.63
N LEU A 69 5.85 -5.84 -6.67
CA LEU A 69 6.09 -7.25 -6.93
C LEU A 69 5.66 -7.56 -8.38
N VAL A 70 6.57 -8.10 -9.15
CA VAL A 70 6.32 -8.51 -10.53
C VAL A 70 6.12 -10.02 -10.57
N ALA A 71 4.88 -10.45 -10.73
CA ALA A 71 4.49 -11.85 -10.75
C ALA A 71 4.38 -12.34 -12.20
N VAL A 72 5.39 -13.09 -12.64
CA VAL A 72 5.41 -13.71 -13.97
C VAL A 72 4.57 -14.96 -13.93
N ASN A 73 3.32 -14.82 -14.35
CA ASN A 73 2.30 -15.89 -14.27
C ASN A 73 2.26 -16.74 -15.54
N LYS A 74 1.64 -17.91 -15.41
CA LYS A 74 1.50 -18.91 -16.46
C LYS A 74 2.83 -19.52 -16.89
N MET A 75 3.73 -19.71 -15.93
CA MET A 75 5.01 -20.38 -16.18
C MET A 75 4.84 -21.82 -16.67
N ASP A 76 3.73 -22.46 -16.30
CA ASP A 76 3.32 -23.77 -16.82
C ASP A 76 3.20 -23.80 -18.36
N LEU A 77 2.72 -22.72 -18.96
CA LEU A 77 2.55 -22.62 -20.42
C LEU A 77 3.84 -22.32 -21.19
N VAL A 78 4.93 -22.09 -20.48
CA VAL A 78 6.28 -21.96 -21.04
C VAL A 78 7.23 -23.02 -20.46
N ASN A 79 6.68 -24.16 -20.04
CA ASN A 79 7.42 -25.29 -19.48
C ASN A 79 8.36 -24.91 -18.32
N TYR A 80 7.96 -23.93 -17.49
CA TYR A 80 8.72 -23.45 -16.33
C TYR A 80 10.16 -23.03 -16.65
N GLN A 81 10.42 -22.54 -17.87
CA GLN A 81 11.76 -22.21 -18.34
C GLN A 81 12.33 -20.97 -17.60
N GLU A 82 13.50 -21.17 -16.97
CA GLU A 82 14.25 -20.11 -16.33
C GLU A 82 14.65 -18.99 -17.29
N LEU A 83 15.08 -19.36 -18.51
CA LEU A 83 15.50 -18.39 -19.53
C LEU A 83 14.38 -17.38 -19.82
N ARG A 84 13.14 -17.87 -19.99
CA ARG A 84 11.99 -17.02 -20.26
C ARG A 84 11.70 -16.05 -19.12
N PHE A 85 11.85 -16.52 -17.89
CA PHE A 85 11.69 -15.66 -16.71
C PHE A 85 12.76 -14.57 -16.66
N ARG A 86 14.02 -14.91 -16.94
CA ARG A 86 15.12 -13.94 -16.96
C ARG A 86 14.94 -12.87 -18.04
N GLU A 87 14.53 -13.21 -19.26
CA GLU A 87 14.22 -12.27 -20.31
C GLU A 87 13.17 -11.22 -19.88
N ILE A 88 12.13 -11.68 -19.17
CA ILE A 88 11.07 -10.79 -18.67
C ILE A 88 11.59 -9.88 -17.55
N ILE A 89 12.44 -10.40 -16.67
CA ILE A 89 13.09 -9.59 -15.63
C ILE A 89 13.91 -8.47 -16.28
N ASP A 90 14.75 -8.80 -17.26
CA ASP A 90 15.64 -7.84 -17.90
C ASP A 90 14.84 -6.71 -18.59
N ASP A 91 13.80 -7.09 -19.37
CA ASP A 91 12.93 -6.12 -20.06
C ASP A 91 12.17 -5.23 -19.05
N TYR A 92 11.60 -5.83 -18.00
CA TYR A 92 10.89 -5.06 -16.98
C TYR A 92 11.83 -4.17 -16.17
N SER A 93 13.00 -4.65 -15.78
CA SER A 93 13.97 -3.89 -14.98
C SER A 93 14.50 -2.68 -15.72
N GLN A 94 14.77 -2.81 -17.04
CA GLN A 94 15.17 -1.68 -17.86
C GLN A 94 14.07 -0.61 -17.88
N PHE A 95 12.81 -1.00 -18.06
CA PHE A 95 11.68 -0.08 -18.00
C PHE A 95 11.52 0.53 -16.60
N ALA A 96 11.51 -0.28 -15.53
CA ALA A 96 11.35 0.16 -14.16
C ALA A 96 12.37 1.23 -13.76
N SER A 97 13.64 1.02 -14.10
CA SER A 97 14.72 1.99 -13.87
C SER A 97 14.48 3.31 -14.62
N SER A 98 13.93 3.26 -15.83
CA SER A 98 13.66 4.47 -16.62
C SER A 98 12.60 5.38 -16.04
N ILE A 99 11.73 4.84 -15.17
CA ILE A 99 10.64 5.58 -14.50
C ILE A 99 10.84 5.77 -12.99
N GLY A 100 11.97 5.31 -12.44
CA GLY A 100 12.32 5.49 -11.03
C GLY A 100 11.67 4.48 -10.07
N ILE A 101 11.24 3.31 -10.57
CA ILE A 101 10.88 2.18 -9.70
C ILE A 101 12.19 1.49 -9.28
N GLU A 102 12.48 1.55 -7.99
CA GLU A 102 13.65 0.93 -7.39
C GLU A 102 13.31 -0.47 -6.87
N ASP A 103 14.22 -1.42 -7.06
CA ASP A 103 14.18 -2.79 -6.51
C ASP A 103 12.82 -3.53 -6.62
N PRO A 104 12.22 -3.68 -7.81
CA PRO A 104 11.04 -4.52 -7.94
C PRO A 104 11.39 -5.99 -7.65
N SER A 105 10.57 -6.64 -6.83
CA SER A 105 10.72 -8.06 -6.54
C SER A 105 10.08 -8.90 -7.63
N PHE A 106 10.76 -9.96 -8.10
CA PHE A 106 10.27 -10.83 -9.17
C PHE A 106 9.95 -12.22 -8.66
N ILE A 107 8.81 -12.76 -9.09
CA ILE A 107 8.41 -14.11 -8.76
C ILE A 107 7.80 -14.84 -9.96
N PRO A 108 8.33 -16.03 -10.34
CA PRO A 108 7.69 -16.88 -11.33
C PRO A 108 6.59 -17.68 -10.66
N LEU A 109 5.40 -17.76 -11.26
CA LEU A 109 4.30 -18.52 -10.68
C LEU A 109 3.39 -19.16 -11.75
N SER A 110 2.60 -20.13 -11.32
CA SER A 110 1.43 -20.61 -12.05
C SER A 110 0.21 -20.49 -11.16
N GLY A 111 -0.66 -19.53 -11.48
CA GLY A 111 -1.88 -19.30 -10.70
C GLY A 111 -2.85 -20.48 -10.76
N ILE A 112 -2.85 -21.28 -11.84
CA ILE A 112 -3.74 -22.42 -12.01
C ILE A 112 -3.27 -23.65 -11.19
N HIS A 113 -1.94 -23.82 -11.05
CA HIS A 113 -1.37 -24.93 -10.30
C HIS A 113 -0.97 -24.56 -8.87
N GLY A 114 -1.00 -23.27 -8.53
CA GLY A 114 -0.59 -22.78 -7.21
C GLY A 114 0.92 -22.69 -7.01
N ASP A 115 1.71 -22.88 -8.07
CA ASP A 115 3.18 -22.85 -8.00
C ASP A 115 3.67 -21.48 -7.51
N ASN A 116 4.48 -21.47 -6.47
CA ASN A 116 5.04 -20.29 -5.81
C ASN A 116 4.00 -19.29 -5.26
N ILE A 117 2.74 -19.68 -5.08
CA ILE A 117 1.71 -18.80 -4.46
C ILE A 117 1.84 -18.84 -2.94
N VAL A 118 1.63 -19.99 -2.33
CA VAL A 118 1.67 -20.17 -0.87
C VAL A 118 3.01 -20.81 -0.45
N SER A 119 3.49 -21.77 -1.20
CA SER A 119 4.76 -22.48 -0.97
C SER A 119 5.61 -22.46 -2.23
N VAL A 120 6.93 -22.66 -2.05
CA VAL A 120 7.86 -22.75 -3.18
C VAL A 120 7.60 -24.05 -3.96
N SER A 121 7.60 -23.95 -5.29
CA SER A 121 7.28 -25.03 -6.20
C SER A 121 8.51 -25.90 -6.53
N GLU A 122 8.29 -27.20 -6.62
CA GLU A 122 9.30 -28.15 -7.12
C GLU A 122 9.49 -28.08 -8.65
N ASN A 123 8.54 -27.47 -9.38
CA ASN A 123 8.62 -27.31 -10.84
C ASN A 123 9.64 -26.25 -11.27
N MET A 124 10.02 -25.35 -10.35
CA MET A 124 10.93 -24.23 -10.60
C MET A 124 12.10 -24.23 -9.61
N LYS A 125 12.83 -25.35 -9.52
CA LYS A 125 13.98 -25.54 -8.58
C LYS A 125 15.10 -24.52 -8.79
N TRP A 126 15.17 -23.91 -9.96
CA TRP A 126 16.09 -22.82 -10.28
C TRP A 126 15.74 -21.50 -9.55
N TYR A 127 14.48 -21.30 -9.20
CA TYR A 127 14.05 -20.13 -8.43
C TYR A 127 14.47 -20.29 -6.96
N LYS A 128 15.28 -19.37 -6.47
CA LYS A 128 15.82 -19.40 -5.09
C LYS A 128 15.13 -18.39 -4.16
N GLY A 129 14.07 -17.73 -4.64
CA GLY A 129 13.26 -16.82 -3.84
C GLY A 129 12.22 -17.55 -2.98
N THR A 130 11.30 -16.80 -2.45
CA THR A 130 10.21 -17.26 -1.60
C THR A 130 8.86 -17.27 -2.34
N SER A 131 7.79 -17.75 -1.71
CA SER A 131 6.44 -17.70 -2.28
C SER A 131 5.86 -16.28 -2.30
N LEU A 132 4.85 -16.05 -3.12
CA LEU A 132 4.15 -14.76 -3.21
C LEU A 132 3.58 -14.33 -1.85
N LEU A 133 2.94 -15.27 -1.14
CA LEU A 133 2.37 -15.02 0.17
C LEU A 133 3.45 -14.56 1.16
N LYS A 134 4.60 -15.21 1.16
CA LYS A 134 5.73 -14.85 2.02
C LYS A 134 6.30 -13.47 1.67
N LEU A 135 6.45 -13.15 0.38
CA LEU A 135 6.86 -11.81 -0.05
C LEU A 135 5.89 -10.75 0.45
N LEU A 136 4.58 -10.98 0.32
CA LEU A 136 3.56 -10.05 0.81
C LEU A 136 3.57 -9.90 2.34
N GLU A 137 3.84 -10.98 3.08
CA GLU A 137 3.97 -10.93 4.54
C GLU A 137 5.20 -10.16 5.02
N ASP A 138 6.27 -10.19 4.25
CA ASP A 138 7.55 -9.57 4.61
C ASP A 138 7.62 -8.07 4.20
N ILE A 139 6.67 -7.58 3.39
CA ILE A 139 6.54 -6.16 3.10
C ILE A 139 6.26 -5.41 4.41
N ASN A 140 7.09 -4.41 4.70
CA ASN A 140 6.77 -3.45 5.75
C ASN A 140 6.14 -2.20 5.10
N PRO A 141 4.83 -2.00 5.21
CA PRO A 141 4.16 -0.82 4.67
C PRO A 141 4.52 0.47 5.43
N GLU A 142 5.09 0.34 6.64
CA GLU A 142 5.55 1.48 7.41
C GLU A 142 6.85 2.03 6.81
N ASP A 143 6.73 3.14 6.14
CA ASP A 143 7.89 3.89 5.68
C ASP A 143 8.62 4.50 6.89
N SER A 144 9.81 4.01 7.21
CA SER A 144 10.64 4.56 8.30
C SER A 144 10.91 6.07 8.13
N THR A 145 10.85 6.58 6.89
CA THR A 145 10.99 8.00 6.61
C THR A 145 9.76 8.80 7.06
N THR A 146 8.57 8.23 7.05
CA THR A 146 7.35 8.90 7.53
C THR A 146 7.32 9.02 9.05
N LEU A 147 7.95 8.11 9.79
CA LEU A 147 8.04 8.16 11.26
C LEU A 147 8.89 9.34 11.76
N SER A 148 9.95 9.70 11.05
CA SER A 148 10.87 10.79 11.43
C SER A 148 10.39 12.18 10.98
N GLN A 149 9.33 12.24 10.17
CA GLN A 149 8.75 13.51 9.73
C GLN A 149 7.88 14.17 10.82
N PRO A 150 7.63 15.48 10.73
CA PRO A 150 6.63 16.13 11.57
C PRO A 150 5.26 15.47 11.42
N PHE A 151 4.50 15.43 12.53
CA PHE A 151 3.14 14.91 12.50
C PHE A 151 2.26 15.71 11.53
N ARG A 152 1.51 14.97 10.70
CA ARG A 152 0.49 15.52 9.81
C ARG A 152 -0.72 14.59 9.77
N MET A 153 -1.89 15.19 9.86
CA MET A 153 -3.17 14.46 9.76
C MET A 153 -4.19 15.34 9.04
N PRO A 154 -4.56 15.01 7.79
CA PRO A 154 -5.69 15.66 7.14
C PRO A 154 -6.99 15.35 7.88
N VAL A 155 -7.73 16.37 8.25
CA VAL A 155 -9.02 16.21 8.94
C VAL A 155 -10.08 15.78 7.94
N GLN A 156 -10.65 14.59 8.15
CA GLN A 156 -11.68 14.02 7.29
C GLN A 156 -13.09 14.21 7.85
N LEU A 157 -13.22 14.22 9.18
CA LEU A 157 -14.50 14.30 9.86
C LEU A 157 -14.33 15.05 11.18
N VAL A 158 -15.31 15.90 11.52
CA VAL A 158 -15.49 16.42 12.87
C VAL A 158 -16.61 15.64 13.55
N ASN A 159 -16.28 14.94 14.61
CA ASN A 159 -17.19 14.08 15.35
C ASN A 159 -17.71 14.83 16.61
N ARG A 160 -19.02 14.97 16.71
CA ARG A 160 -19.74 15.60 17.82
C ARG A 160 -20.97 14.77 18.20
N PRO A 161 -20.82 13.63 18.86
CA PRO A 161 -21.96 12.80 19.22
C PRO A 161 -22.84 13.44 20.31
N ASN A 162 -22.29 14.35 21.11
CA ASN A 162 -22.98 15.08 22.17
C ASN A 162 -22.31 16.45 22.41
N SER A 163 -22.83 17.25 23.39
CA SER A 163 -22.31 18.57 23.74
C SER A 163 -20.90 18.55 24.32
N ASP A 164 -20.51 17.45 24.97
CA ASP A 164 -19.29 17.36 25.79
C ASP A 164 -18.10 16.78 25.02
N PHE A 165 -18.36 16.24 23.82
CA PHE A 165 -17.34 15.63 22.98
C PHE A 165 -17.21 16.37 21.65
N ARG A 166 -16.00 16.84 21.35
CA ARG A 166 -15.60 17.32 20.03
C ARG A 166 -14.27 16.70 19.65
N GLY A 167 -14.29 15.82 18.64
CA GLY A 167 -13.10 15.19 18.12
C GLY A 167 -12.93 15.44 16.62
N VAL A 168 -11.69 15.53 16.16
CA VAL A 168 -11.34 15.59 14.74
C VAL A 168 -10.73 14.27 14.32
N SER A 169 -11.30 13.64 13.31
CA SER A 169 -10.92 12.31 12.86
C SER A 169 -10.21 12.39 11.52
N GLY A 170 -9.16 11.59 11.38
CA GLY A 170 -8.39 11.45 10.14
C GLY A 170 -7.41 10.28 10.21
N LYS A 171 -6.78 10.01 9.07
CA LYS A 171 -5.65 9.07 9.00
C LYS A 171 -4.36 9.87 9.19
N SER A 172 -3.52 9.49 10.17
CA SER A 172 -2.20 10.08 10.35
C SER A 172 -1.34 9.83 9.09
N ALA A 173 -0.86 10.89 8.45
CA ALA A 173 -0.09 10.81 7.22
C ALA A 173 1.41 10.69 7.47
N SER A 174 1.92 11.34 8.52
CA SER A 174 3.34 11.31 8.88
C SER A 174 3.56 11.62 10.36
N GLY A 175 4.74 11.27 10.86
CA GLY A 175 5.18 11.53 12.21
C GLY A 175 4.38 10.78 13.26
N HIS A 176 4.69 11.02 14.50
CA HIS A 176 3.93 10.51 15.64
C HIS A 176 3.31 11.67 16.42
N ILE A 177 2.30 11.37 17.18
CA ILE A 177 1.64 12.32 18.07
C ILE A 177 1.37 11.65 19.42
N ALA A 178 1.60 12.38 20.50
CA ALA A 178 1.33 11.94 21.86
C ALA A 178 0.35 12.90 22.57
N LYS A 179 -0.25 12.42 23.65
CA LYS A 179 -1.04 13.29 24.54
C LYS A 179 -0.17 14.45 25.04
N ASN A 180 -0.75 15.63 25.11
CA ASN A 180 -0.14 16.91 25.49
C ASN A 180 0.81 17.52 24.45
N ASP A 181 1.08 16.89 23.32
CA ASP A 181 1.85 17.51 22.24
C ASP A 181 1.13 18.76 21.73
N GLU A 182 1.92 19.78 21.40
CA GLU A 182 1.44 20.99 20.75
C GLU A 182 1.30 20.73 19.25
N ILE A 183 0.17 21.12 18.69
CA ILE A 183 -0.12 21.05 17.26
C ILE A 183 -0.56 22.40 16.71
N SER A 184 -0.36 22.57 15.41
CA SER A 184 -0.87 23.73 14.66
C SER A 184 -1.94 23.27 13.67
N ILE A 185 -3.04 24.00 13.61
CA ILE A 185 -4.15 23.73 12.68
C ILE A 185 -4.00 24.64 11.47
N PHE A 186 -3.89 24.06 10.29
CA PHE A 186 -3.80 24.83 9.04
C PHE A 186 -5.16 24.86 8.33
N PRO A 187 -5.47 25.94 7.59
CA PRO A 187 -4.60 27.08 7.28
C PRO A 187 -4.57 28.18 8.37
N SER A 188 -5.36 28.09 9.44
CA SER A 188 -5.50 29.17 10.43
C SER A 188 -4.23 29.48 11.24
N GLY A 189 -3.30 28.51 11.35
CA GLY A 189 -2.10 28.61 12.18
C GLY A 189 -2.37 28.59 13.70
N LYS A 190 -3.62 28.37 14.12
CA LYS A 190 -3.96 28.29 15.55
C LYS A 190 -3.27 27.08 16.19
N LYS A 191 -2.74 27.29 17.39
CA LYS A 191 -2.08 26.26 18.18
C LYS A 191 -2.99 25.77 19.29
N THR A 192 -2.89 24.47 19.59
CA THR A 192 -3.55 23.84 20.74
C THR A 192 -2.76 22.61 21.17
N ARG A 193 -3.19 21.94 22.24
CA ARG A 193 -2.59 20.71 22.72
C ARG A 193 -3.56 19.54 22.60
N VAL A 194 -3.01 18.39 22.25
CA VAL A 194 -3.76 17.14 22.22
C VAL A 194 -4.21 16.77 23.64
N LYS A 195 -5.52 16.60 23.82
CA LYS A 195 -6.10 16.14 25.08
C LYS A 195 -6.13 14.61 25.10
N GLU A 196 -6.72 13.99 24.07
CA GLU A 196 -6.83 12.53 23.93
C GLU A 196 -6.63 12.11 22.50
N ILE A 197 -6.13 10.87 22.33
CA ILE A 197 -6.00 10.18 21.06
C ILE A 197 -6.87 8.93 21.15
N ILE A 198 -7.88 8.83 20.30
CA ILE A 198 -8.85 7.74 20.30
C ILE A 198 -8.73 6.95 19.01
N THR A 199 -8.61 5.65 19.15
CA THR A 199 -8.61 4.67 18.05
C THR A 199 -9.88 3.82 18.10
N PRO A 200 -10.20 3.02 17.09
CA PRO A 200 -11.31 2.04 17.19
C PRO A 200 -11.21 1.09 18.38
N ASN A 201 -10.00 0.86 18.89
CA ASN A 201 -9.73 -0.04 20.02
C ASN A 201 -9.69 0.70 21.38
N GLY A 202 -9.97 1.99 21.41
CA GLY A 202 -9.96 2.81 22.62
C GLY A 202 -8.92 3.93 22.62
N SER A 203 -8.77 4.59 23.78
CA SER A 203 -7.80 5.68 23.94
C SER A 203 -6.38 5.15 24.05
N VAL A 204 -5.44 5.83 23.39
CA VAL A 204 -4.00 5.52 23.39
C VAL A 204 -3.19 6.75 23.79
N ASP A 205 -1.98 6.55 24.29
CA ASP A 205 -1.10 7.66 24.68
C ASP A 205 -0.30 8.22 23.52
N LYS A 206 -0.07 7.41 22.48
CA LYS A 206 0.69 7.79 21.30
C LYS A 206 0.13 7.11 20.06
N SER A 207 0.15 7.80 18.94
CA SER A 207 -0.18 7.27 17.62
C SER A 207 0.99 7.40 16.67
N VAL A 208 1.04 6.51 15.68
CA VAL A 208 2.04 6.45 14.61
C VAL A 208 1.38 6.68 13.24
N PRO A 209 2.17 6.90 12.17
CA PRO A 209 1.64 7.06 10.82
C PRO A 209 0.72 5.91 10.40
N SER A 210 -0.14 6.19 9.44
CA SER A 210 -1.12 5.27 8.85
C SER A 210 -2.26 4.81 9.77
N GLN A 211 -2.31 5.25 11.02
CA GLN A 211 -3.42 4.97 11.93
C GLN A 211 -4.60 5.92 11.70
N SER A 212 -5.81 5.38 11.72
CA SER A 212 -7.05 6.17 11.80
C SER A 212 -7.29 6.53 13.25
N ILE A 213 -7.28 7.83 13.55
CA ILE A 213 -7.40 8.36 14.90
C ILE A 213 -8.40 9.50 14.98
N THR A 214 -8.90 9.72 16.18
CA THR A 214 -9.66 10.92 16.54
C THR A 214 -8.89 11.67 17.63
N LEU A 215 -8.57 12.92 17.35
CA LEU A 215 -7.93 13.81 18.33
C LEU A 215 -8.98 14.70 19.00
N THR A 216 -8.89 14.83 20.31
CA THR A 216 -9.56 15.90 21.06
C THR A 216 -8.52 16.91 21.54
N PHE A 217 -8.92 18.14 21.74
CA PHE A 217 -8.03 19.25 22.08
C PHE A 217 -8.32 19.80 23.47
N LYS A 218 -7.31 20.41 24.09
CA LYS A 218 -7.47 21.05 25.40
C LYS A 218 -8.25 22.36 25.29
N ASP A 219 -8.01 23.08 24.18
CA ASP A 219 -8.67 24.35 23.93
C ASP A 219 -9.78 24.19 22.91
N GLU A 220 -10.79 25.05 22.98
CA GLU A 220 -11.81 25.09 21.96
C GLU A 220 -11.26 25.84 20.74
N VAL A 221 -10.84 25.08 19.73
CA VAL A 221 -10.29 25.61 18.47
C VAL A 221 -11.17 25.23 17.32
N ASP A 222 -11.26 26.15 16.36
CA ASP A 222 -11.99 25.89 15.13
C ASP A 222 -11.15 25.01 14.20
N CYS A 223 -11.70 23.85 13.91
CA CYS A 223 -11.10 22.84 13.05
C CYS A 223 -12.19 22.13 12.28
N SER A 224 -12.03 21.99 10.97
CA SER A 224 -13.03 21.43 10.07
C SER A 224 -12.39 20.46 9.06
N ARG A 225 -13.23 19.75 8.31
CA ARG A 225 -12.77 18.90 7.22
C ARG A 225 -11.94 19.70 6.22
N GLY A 226 -10.77 19.15 5.88
CA GLY A 226 -9.81 19.77 4.95
C GLY A 226 -8.69 20.58 5.63
N ASN A 227 -8.75 20.73 6.96
CA ASN A 227 -7.63 21.29 7.71
C ASN A 227 -6.52 20.27 7.88
#